data_bdc8acfcfa605aab39e524a7a83d3c21
#
_entry.id   bdc8acfcfa605aab39e524a7a83d3c21
#
_cell.length_a   1.000
_cell.length_b   1.000
_cell.length_c   1.000
_cell.angle_alpha   90.00
_cell.angle_beta   90.00
_cell.angle_gamma   90.00
#
_symmetry.space_group_name_H-M   'P 1'
#
loop_
_entity.id
_entity.type
_entity.pdbx_description
1 polymer ?
#
loop_
_entity_poly.entity_id
_entity_poly.type
_entity_poly.pdbx_seq_one_letter_code
_entity_poly.pdbx_strand_id
1 'polypeptide(L)'
;MKIGTMVHLDENVCSKIKDVKAYGMESFQLCCWNLSLFTDEMAEKIKAAADEAGLEISAVWCGWSGEAQWNFTRGPLTLGIVPVYFREQRLKELKSGSDFAKKLGATNLVTHMGFLPENPDTDEFRAVVCTIRDLAEYCKANGQYLLFETGQETPITLKRTIIEVGTGNLGINLDPANLLLYGKANPCDAVDIFGDYVRGVHAKDGDYPTDPRYLGEEKRIGDGRANFPVLIKKLIEHGYDGSLTIEREIDGAKQIEDILYAKKFLEDIING
;
A
#
# COMPACT_ATOMS: atom_id res chain seq x y z
N MET A 1 12.19 -8.80 9.96
CA MET A 1 11.52 -8.10 8.85
C MET A 1 12.33 -8.29 7.57
N LYS A 2 11.67 -8.45 6.41
CA LYS A 2 12.34 -8.50 5.09
C LYS A 2 12.36 -7.10 4.49
N ILE A 3 13.37 -6.82 3.66
CA ILE A 3 13.41 -5.57 2.89
C ILE A 3 13.12 -5.89 1.44
N GLY A 4 12.19 -5.13 0.86
CA GLY A 4 11.78 -5.23 -0.52
C GLY A 4 11.59 -3.88 -1.18
N THR A 5 11.10 -3.88 -2.42
CA THR A 5 10.75 -2.65 -3.14
C THR A 5 9.51 -2.85 -4.01
N MET A 6 8.94 -1.75 -4.47
CA MET A 6 7.84 -1.77 -5.45
C MET A 6 8.33 -2.23 -6.82
N VAL A 7 7.53 -3.07 -7.47
CA VAL A 7 7.73 -3.49 -8.87
C VAL A 7 6.45 -3.21 -9.65
N HIS A 8 6.51 -2.28 -10.60
CA HIS A 8 5.36 -1.96 -11.45
C HIS A 8 5.14 -3.02 -12.52
N LEU A 9 3.90 -3.50 -12.61
CA LEU A 9 3.46 -4.48 -13.60
C LEU A 9 3.39 -3.85 -15.00
N ASP A 10 4.27 -4.31 -15.87
CA ASP A 10 4.27 -4.05 -17.29
C ASP A 10 4.89 -5.25 -18.05
N GLU A 11 5.14 -5.10 -19.34
CA GLU A 11 5.74 -6.15 -20.17
C GLU A 11 7.17 -6.52 -19.74
N ASN A 12 7.87 -5.64 -19.01
CA ASN A 12 9.25 -5.81 -18.56
C ASN A 12 9.33 -6.31 -17.10
N VAL A 13 8.22 -6.70 -16.49
CA VAL A 13 8.14 -7.05 -15.06
C VAL A 13 9.16 -8.09 -14.64
N CYS A 14 9.44 -9.11 -15.46
CA CYS A 14 10.43 -10.14 -15.14
C CYS A 14 11.87 -9.60 -15.07
N SER A 15 12.21 -8.58 -15.89
CA SER A 15 13.50 -7.91 -15.76
C SER A 15 13.61 -7.11 -14.48
N LYS A 16 12.55 -6.38 -14.13
CA LYS A 16 12.49 -5.62 -12.86
C LYS A 16 12.63 -6.52 -11.62
N ILE A 17 12.03 -7.72 -11.66
CA ILE A 17 12.20 -8.72 -10.58
C ILE A 17 13.67 -9.14 -10.44
N LYS A 18 14.39 -9.33 -11.56
CA LYS A 18 15.84 -9.62 -11.54
C LYS A 18 16.66 -8.46 -10.96
N ASP A 19 16.27 -7.22 -11.28
CA ASP A 19 16.91 -6.03 -10.70
C ASP A 19 16.72 -5.97 -9.18
N VAL A 20 15.51 -6.31 -8.67
CA VAL A 20 15.24 -6.41 -7.23
C VAL A 20 16.22 -7.39 -6.55
N LYS A 21 16.45 -8.55 -7.18
CA LYS A 21 17.45 -9.53 -6.70
C LYS A 21 18.85 -8.96 -6.73
N ALA A 22 19.21 -8.27 -7.80
CA ALA A 22 20.54 -7.64 -7.94
C ALA A 22 20.78 -6.55 -6.88
N TYR A 23 19.73 -5.87 -6.41
CA TYR A 23 19.79 -4.93 -5.29
C TYR A 23 19.94 -5.61 -3.92
N GLY A 24 19.92 -6.95 -3.88
CA GLY A 24 20.03 -7.73 -2.64
C GLY A 24 18.78 -7.64 -1.76
N MET A 25 17.60 -7.43 -2.35
CA MET A 25 16.32 -7.46 -1.66
C MET A 25 15.83 -8.89 -1.45
N GLU A 26 14.89 -9.07 -0.53
CA GLU A 26 14.30 -10.37 -0.17
C GLU A 26 12.84 -10.52 -0.63
N SER A 27 12.19 -9.41 -0.95
CA SER A 27 10.79 -9.38 -1.36
C SER A 27 10.51 -8.24 -2.34
N PHE A 28 9.33 -8.29 -2.95
CA PHE A 28 8.78 -7.15 -3.68
C PHE A 28 7.26 -7.08 -3.52
N GLN A 29 6.71 -5.89 -3.63
CA GLN A 29 5.28 -5.66 -3.79
C GLN A 29 4.99 -5.35 -5.25
N LEU A 30 4.07 -6.10 -5.86
CA LEU A 30 3.70 -5.90 -7.26
C LEU A 30 2.65 -4.79 -7.37
N CYS A 31 2.96 -3.70 -8.05
CA CYS A 31 2.06 -2.57 -8.28
C CYS A 31 1.38 -2.67 -9.64
N CYS A 32 0.05 -2.78 -9.65
CA CYS A 32 -0.74 -3.15 -10.81
C CYS A 32 -1.75 -2.06 -11.19
N TRP A 33 -1.41 -1.19 -12.13
CA TRP A 33 -2.34 -0.22 -12.71
C TRP A 33 -2.97 -0.68 -14.02
N ASN A 34 -2.27 -1.51 -14.80
CA ASN A 34 -2.77 -2.03 -16.06
C ASN A 34 -3.53 -3.35 -15.87
N LEU A 35 -4.83 -3.27 -15.69
CA LEU A 35 -5.70 -4.42 -15.44
C LEU A 35 -5.77 -5.40 -16.64
N SER A 36 -5.41 -4.97 -17.85
CA SER A 36 -5.38 -5.86 -19.03
C SER A 36 -4.29 -6.93 -18.95
N LEU A 37 -3.32 -6.75 -18.05
CA LEU A 37 -2.24 -7.70 -17.78
C LEU A 37 -2.61 -8.77 -16.72
N PHE A 38 -3.83 -8.77 -16.18
CA PHE A 38 -4.29 -9.78 -15.22
C PHE A 38 -4.64 -11.10 -15.90
N THR A 39 -3.67 -11.68 -16.60
CA THR A 39 -3.80 -12.93 -17.37
C THR A 39 -3.10 -14.08 -16.65
N ASP A 40 -3.51 -15.31 -16.96
CA ASP A 40 -2.85 -16.52 -16.44
C ASP A 40 -1.38 -16.57 -16.88
N GLU A 41 -1.11 -16.26 -18.15
CA GLU A 41 0.25 -16.23 -18.69
C GLU A 41 1.16 -15.24 -17.95
N MET A 42 0.65 -14.04 -17.65
CA MET A 42 1.42 -13.05 -16.90
C MET A 42 1.67 -13.49 -15.47
N ALA A 43 0.67 -14.08 -14.80
CA ALA A 43 0.84 -14.62 -13.45
C ALA A 43 1.90 -15.73 -13.40
N GLU A 44 1.89 -16.67 -14.35
CA GLU A 44 2.89 -17.72 -14.47
C GLU A 44 4.30 -17.17 -14.67
N LYS A 45 4.47 -16.18 -15.57
CA LYS A 45 5.76 -15.51 -15.80
C LYS A 45 6.32 -14.82 -14.57
N ILE A 46 5.48 -14.05 -13.86
CA ILE A 46 5.89 -13.36 -12.64
C ILE A 46 6.28 -14.35 -11.56
N LYS A 47 5.46 -15.39 -11.36
CA LYS A 47 5.72 -16.42 -10.36
C LYS A 47 7.03 -17.17 -10.65
N ALA A 48 7.24 -17.58 -11.89
CA ALA A 48 8.49 -18.22 -12.30
C ALA A 48 9.71 -17.31 -12.08
N ALA A 49 9.60 -16.02 -12.41
CA ALA A 49 10.70 -15.05 -12.18
C ALA A 49 10.97 -14.82 -10.69
N ALA A 50 9.93 -14.76 -9.85
CA ALA A 50 10.07 -14.63 -8.41
C ALA A 50 10.73 -15.88 -7.78
N ASP A 51 10.28 -17.08 -8.19
CA ASP A 51 10.82 -18.37 -7.74
C ASP A 51 12.30 -18.51 -8.15
N GLU A 52 12.66 -18.19 -9.42
CA GLU A 52 14.04 -18.20 -9.93
C GLU A 52 14.93 -17.25 -9.15
N ALA A 53 14.42 -16.06 -8.81
CA ALA A 53 15.16 -15.05 -8.04
C ALA A 53 15.20 -15.35 -6.53
N GLY A 54 14.36 -16.27 -6.03
CA GLY A 54 14.17 -16.53 -4.60
C GLY A 54 13.63 -15.33 -3.84
N LEU A 55 12.68 -14.61 -4.46
CA LEU A 55 12.03 -13.42 -3.90
C LEU A 55 10.58 -13.72 -3.49
N GLU A 56 10.18 -13.19 -2.34
CA GLU A 56 8.78 -13.24 -1.91
C GLU A 56 7.94 -12.13 -2.59
N ILE A 57 6.74 -12.47 -3.05
CA ILE A 57 5.70 -11.50 -3.42
C ILE A 57 4.97 -11.12 -2.14
N SER A 58 5.35 -10.02 -1.50
CA SER A 58 4.81 -9.61 -0.19
C SER A 58 3.34 -9.17 -0.26
N ALA A 59 2.94 -8.57 -1.36
CA ALA A 59 1.57 -8.16 -1.64
C ALA A 59 1.39 -7.83 -3.13
N VAL A 60 0.12 -7.75 -3.55
CA VAL A 60 -0.28 -7.12 -4.81
C VAL A 60 -0.99 -5.82 -4.48
N TRP A 61 -0.42 -4.72 -4.93
CA TRP A 61 -1.06 -3.42 -4.91
C TRP A 61 -1.88 -3.26 -6.19
N CYS A 62 -3.19 -3.12 -6.03
CA CYS A 62 -4.13 -3.07 -7.14
C CYS A 62 -4.68 -1.66 -7.32
N GLY A 63 -4.42 -1.07 -8.48
CA GLY A 63 -5.05 0.15 -8.94
C GLY A 63 -6.43 -0.10 -9.53
N TRP A 64 -6.97 0.90 -10.15
CA TRP A 64 -8.28 0.92 -10.81
C TRP A 64 -8.25 1.78 -12.07
N SER A 65 -9.31 1.70 -12.88
CA SER A 65 -9.48 2.55 -14.05
C SER A 65 -10.16 3.88 -13.74
N GLY A 66 -10.10 4.80 -14.70
CA GLY A 66 -10.71 6.12 -14.62
C GLY A 66 -9.77 7.16 -14.00
N GLU A 67 -10.32 8.34 -13.71
CA GLU A 67 -9.57 9.47 -13.18
C GLU A 67 -9.03 9.17 -11.77
N ALA A 68 -7.76 9.50 -11.53
CA ALA A 68 -7.11 9.45 -10.22
C ALA A 68 -6.27 10.71 -10.02
N GLN A 69 -6.73 11.61 -9.15
CA GLN A 69 -6.08 12.88 -8.87
C GLN A 69 -5.59 12.92 -7.42
N TRP A 70 -4.28 12.81 -7.24
CA TRP A 70 -3.63 12.78 -5.94
C TRP A 70 -3.46 14.19 -5.40
N ASN A 71 -4.54 14.78 -4.88
CA ASN A 71 -4.56 16.11 -4.30
C ASN A 71 -5.78 16.33 -3.39
N PHE A 72 -5.83 17.47 -2.69
CA PHE A 72 -6.91 17.79 -1.74
C PHE A 72 -8.25 18.08 -2.38
N THR A 73 -8.27 18.60 -3.62
CA THR A 73 -9.48 19.15 -4.24
C THR A 73 -10.22 18.13 -5.11
N ARG A 74 -9.50 17.40 -5.93
CA ARG A 74 -10.08 16.38 -6.84
C ARG A 74 -9.98 14.96 -6.27
N GLY A 75 -9.03 14.73 -5.36
CA GLY A 75 -8.83 13.42 -4.71
C GLY A 75 -10.13 12.85 -4.13
N PRO A 76 -10.91 13.61 -3.33
CA PRO A 76 -12.17 13.14 -2.77
C PRO A 76 -13.20 12.68 -3.82
N LEU A 77 -13.09 13.16 -5.05
CA LEU A 77 -14.01 12.84 -6.16
C LEU A 77 -13.49 11.74 -7.08
N THR A 78 -12.20 11.36 -6.97
CA THR A 78 -11.55 10.53 -7.98
C THR A 78 -10.79 9.32 -7.41
N LEU A 79 -10.43 9.32 -6.13
CA LEU A 79 -9.62 8.24 -5.56
C LEU A 79 -10.44 7.11 -4.95
N GLY A 80 -10.05 5.87 -5.21
CA GLY A 80 -10.57 4.67 -4.58
C GLY A 80 -12.03 4.36 -4.92
N ILE A 81 -12.71 3.71 -3.99
CA ILE A 81 -14.12 3.28 -4.13
C ILE A 81 -15.11 4.20 -3.40
N VAL A 82 -14.61 5.20 -2.67
CA VAL A 82 -15.48 6.17 -1.98
C VAL A 82 -16.32 6.96 -2.97
N PRO A 83 -15.79 7.49 -4.09
CA PRO A 83 -16.59 8.20 -5.07
C PRO A 83 -17.66 7.29 -5.69
N VAL A 84 -18.94 7.64 -5.51
CA VAL A 84 -20.09 6.81 -5.93
C VAL A 84 -20.10 6.53 -7.44
N TYR A 85 -19.60 7.48 -8.24
CA TYR A 85 -19.52 7.35 -9.70
C TYR A 85 -18.65 6.18 -10.17
N PHE A 86 -17.54 5.92 -9.47
CA PHE A 86 -16.57 4.88 -9.83
C PHE A 86 -16.76 3.58 -9.05
N ARG A 87 -17.54 3.60 -7.98
CA ARG A 87 -17.59 2.56 -6.94
C ARG A 87 -17.85 1.17 -7.48
N GLU A 88 -18.89 1.01 -8.28
CA GLU A 88 -19.27 -0.31 -8.79
C GLU A 88 -18.24 -0.89 -9.77
N GLN A 89 -17.73 -0.04 -10.67
CA GLN A 89 -16.70 -0.46 -11.62
C GLN A 89 -15.42 -0.87 -10.90
N ARG A 90 -14.91 -0.02 -10.00
CA ARG A 90 -13.68 -0.28 -9.25
C ARG A 90 -13.80 -1.47 -8.30
N LEU A 91 -14.97 -1.71 -7.73
CA LEU A 91 -15.23 -2.92 -6.98
C LEU A 91 -15.01 -4.19 -7.82
N LYS A 92 -15.50 -4.21 -9.07
CA LYS A 92 -15.27 -5.32 -10.00
C LYS A 92 -13.79 -5.47 -10.37
N GLU A 93 -13.12 -4.37 -10.61
CA GLU A 93 -11.70 -4.32 -10.94
C GLU A 93 -10.83 -4.83 -9.78
N LEU A 94 -11.10 -4.40 -8.55
CA LEU A 94 -10.39 -4.87 -7.36
C LEU A 94 -10.65 -6.35 -7.07
N LYS A 95 -11.85 -6.88 -7.35
CA LYS A 95 -12.13 -8.33 -7.31
C LYS A 95 -11.29 -9.09 -8.35
N SER A 96 -11.14 -8.56 -9.56
CA SER A 96 -10.22 -9.11 -10.55
C SER A 96 -8.76 -9.07 -10.09
N GLY A 97 -8.35 -7.99 -9.41
CA GLY A 97 -7.04 -7.89 -8.76
C GLY A 97 -6.83 -8.95 -7.68
N SER A 98 -7.86 -9.26 -6.89
CA SER A 98 -7.84 -10.36 -5.91
C SER A 98 -7.64 -11.72 -6.59
N ASP A 99 -8.33 -11.98 -7.71
CA ASP A 99 -8.14 -13.22 -8.47
C ASP A 99 -6.74 -13.32 -9.04
N PHE A 100 -6.19 -12.22 -9.56
CA PHE A 100 -4.81 -12.19 -10.05
C PHE A 100 -3.79 -12.40 -8.93
N ALA A 101 -3.96 -11.75 -7.77
CA ALA A 101 -3.14 -11.94 -6.59
C ALA A 101 -3.16 -13.41 -6.10
N LYS A 102 -4.32 -14.07 -6.15
CA LYS A 102 -4.46 -15.50 -5.84
C LYS A 102 -3.61 -16.38 -6.74
N LYS A 103 -3.58 -16.10 -8.07
CA LYS A 103 -2.75 -16.83 -9.03
C LYS A 103 -1.26 -16.69 -8.72
N LEU A 104 -0.85 -15.53 -8.24
CA LEU A 104 0.51 -15.25 -7.79
C LEU A 104 0.86 -15.91 -6.43
N GLY A 105 -0.14 -16.40 -5.70
CA GLY A 105 0.04 -16.91 -4.34
C GLY A 105 0.17 -15.80 -3.28
N ALA A 106 -0.15 -14.56 -3.63
CA ALA A 106 -0.09 -13.44 -2.70
C ALA A 106 -1.30 -13.45 -1.75
N THR A 107 -1.03 -13.33 -0.46
CA THR A 107 -2.04 -13.33 0.60
C THR A 107 -2.52 -11.95 1.01
N ASN A 108 -1.92 -10.90 0.47
CA ASN A 108 -2.28 -9.50 0.74
C ASN A 108 -2.63 -8.79 -0.57
N LEU A 109 -3.85 -8.23 -0.64
CA LEU A 109 -4.27 -7.30 -1.68
C LEU A 109 -4.29 -5.91 -1.09
N VAL A 110 -3.51 -4.99 -1.63
CA VAL A 110 -3.39 -3.59 -1.17
C VAL A 110 -4.09 -2.67 -2.15
N THR A 111 -4.76 -1.64 -1.66
CA THR A 111 -5.26 -0.54 -2.49
C THR A 111 -5.57 0.69 -1.63
N HIS A 112 -5.63 1.87 -2.25
CA HIS A 112 -6.24 3.05 -1.63
C HIS A 112 -7.77 2.99 -1.76
N MET A 113 -8.47 3.14 -0.64
CA MET A 113 -9.95 3.19 -0.67
C MET A 113 -10.49 4.57 -1.03
N GLY A 114 -9.67 5.62 -0.95
CA GLY A 114 -10.03 7.01 -1.13
C GLY A 114 -10.29 7.72 0.21
N PHE A 115 -10.90 8.88 0.16
CA PHE A 115 -11.18 9.71 1.33
C PHE A 115 -12.35 9.13 2.13
N LEU A 116 -12.08 8.25 3.08
CA LEU A 116 -13.10 7.64 3.93
C LEU A 116 -13.91 8.71 4.68
N PRO A 117 -15.26 8.63 4.72
CA PRO A 117 -16.07 9.56 5.46
C PRO A 117 -15.78 9.49 6.96
N GLU A 118 -15.54 10.64 7.60
CA GLU A 118 -15.19 10.68 9.03
C GLU A 118 -16.40 10.49 9.95
N ASN A 119 -17.58 10.92 9.50
CA ASN A 119 -18.80 10.79 10.26
C ASN A 119 -19.48 9.43 10.03
N PRO A 120 -19.50 8.52 11.03
CA PRO A 120 -20.09 7.19 10.88
C PRO A 120 -21.62 7.19 10.73
N ASP A 121 -22.30 8.27 11.11
CA ASP A 121 -23.76 8.36 11.07
C ASP A 121 -24.34 8.79 9.72
N THR A 122 -23.49 8.85 8.68
CA THR A 122 -23.93 9.20 7.33
C THR A 122 -24.26 7.99 6.48
N ASP A 123 -25.19 8.16 5.52
CA ASP A 123 -25.49 7.12 4.52
C ASP A 123 -24.30 6.82 3.64
N GLU A 124 -23.45 7.82 3.37
CA GLU A 124 -22.21 7.65 2.63
C GLU A 124 -21.24 6.69 3.34
N PHE A 125 -21.00 6.89 4.64
CA PHE A 125 -20.16 5.98 5.43
C PHE A 125 -20.71 4.55 5.39
N ARG A 126 -22.03 4.38 5.64
CA ARG A 126 -22.68 3.06 5.60
C ARG A 126 -22.53 2.39 4.22
N ALA A 127 -22.71 3.14 3.13
CA ALA A 127 -22.54 2.63 1.78
C ALA A 127 -21.09 2.21 1.48
N VAL A 128 -20.12 3.00 1.92
CA VAL A 128 -18.68 2.66 1.80
C VAL A 128 -18.34 1.40 2.59
N VAL A 129 -18.79 1.30 3.84
CA VAL A 129 -18.61 0.09 4.68
C VAL A 129 -19.21 -1.16 4.01
N CYS A 130 -20.40 -1.07 3.44
CA CYS A 130 -21.02 -2.18 2.70
C CYS A 130 -20.19 -2.59 1.48
N THR A 131 -19.65 -1.62 0.74
CA THR A 131 -18.82 -1.88 -0.44
C THR A 131 -17.49 -2.54 -0.06
N ILE A 132 -16.84 -2.03 0.98
CA ILE A 132 -15.58 -2.60 1.49
C ILE A 132 -15.82 -4.03 2.01
N ARG A 133 -16.94 -4.26 2.69
CA ARG A 133 -17.30 -5.61 3.18
C ARG A 133 -17.46 -6.60 2.04
N ASP A 134 -18.13 -6.23 0.95
CA ASP A 134 -18.27 -7.09 -0.24
C ASP A 134 -16.90 -7.43 -0.84
N LEU A 135 -15.99 -6.47 -0.96
CA LEU A 135 -14.63 -6.71 -1.43
C LEU A 135 -13.83 -7.59 -0.45
N ALA A 136 -13.93 -7.30 0.85
CA ALA A 136 -13.22 -8.05 1.88
C ALA A 136 -13.65 -9.51 1.95
N GLU A 137 -14.96 -9.79 1.86
CA GLU A 137 -15.47 -11.16 1.81
C GLU A 137 -15.00 -11.89 0.53
N TYR A 138 -14.93 -11.19 -0.61
CA TYR A 138 -14.35 -11.76 -1.83
C TYR A 138 -12.88 -12.12 -1.67
N CYS A 139 -12.06 -11.22 -1.11
CA CYS A 139 -10.66 -11.48 -0.79
C CYS A 139 -10.52 -12.66 0.20
N LYS A 140 -11.39 -12.72 1.22
CA LYS A 140 -11.42 -13.83 2.19
C LYS A 140 -11.67 -15.18 1.55
N ALA A 141 -12.60 -15.24 0.59
CA ALA A 141 -12.85 -16.46 -0.19
C ALA A 141 -11.64 -16.88 -1.05
N ASN A 142 -10.78 -15.94 -1.41
CA ASN A 142 -9.50 -16.19 -2.07
C ASN A 142 -8.33 -16.46 -1.09
N GLY A 143 -8.58 -16.51 0.22
CA GLY A 143 -7.56 -16.72 1.25
C GLY A 143 -6.68 -15.50 1.52
N GLN A 144 -7.21 -14.30 1.28
CA GLN A 144 -6.45 -13.05 1.31
C GLN A 144 -6.94 -12.09 2.40
N TYR A 145 -6.03 -11.24 2.85
CA TYR A 145 -6.32 -9.98 3.53
C TYR A 145 -6.48 -8.86 2.51
N LEU A 146 -7.42 -7.97 2.77
CA LEU A 146 -7.57 -6.69 2.07
C LEU A 146 -6.92 -5.61 2.91
N LEU A 147 -5.89 -4.96 2.37
CA LEU A 147 -5.12 -3.93 3.08
C LEU A 147 -5.46 -2.54 2.57
N PHE A 148 -5.73 -1.65 3.49
CA PHE A 148 -5.83 -0.22 3.21
C PHE A 148 -4.42 0.37 3.15
N GLU A 149 -4.04 0.97 2.04
CA GLU A 149 -2.89 1.85 2.04
C GLU A 149 -3.28 3.18 2.68
N THR A 150 -2.51 3.62 3.67
CA THR A 150 -2.77 4.86 4.40
C THR A 150 -2.49 6.10 3.55
N GLY A 151 -3.19 7.20 3.86
CA GLY A 151 -2.94 8.48 3.24
C GLY A 151 -4.05 9.51 3.39
N GLN A 152 -5.24 9.24 2.87
CA GLN A 152 -6.31 10.23 2.74
C GLN A 152 -7.20 10.37 3.99
N GLU A 153 -7.15 9.41 4.90
CA GLU A 153 -7.94 9.34 6.12
C GLU A 153 -7.11 9.51 7.39
N THR A 154 -7.77 9.87 8.48
CA THR A 154 -7.13 9.86 9.79
C THR A 154 -7.01 8.43 10.32
N PRO A 155 -6.01 8.12 11.18
CA PRO A 155 -5.85 6.79 11.76
C PRO A 155 -7.09 6.28 12.49
N ILE A 156 -7.81 7.17 13.18
CA ILE A 156 -9.01 6.80 13.92
C ILE A 156 -10.19 6.49 12.99
N THR A 157 -10.30 7.20 11.86
CA THR A 157 -11.32 6.91 10.84
C THR A 157 -11.05 5.58 10.16
N LEU A 158 -9.79 5.27 9.85
CA LEU A 158 -9.39 3.99 9.28
C LEU A 158 -9.71 2.83 10.23
N LYS A 159 -9.28 2.93 11.49
CA LYS A 159 -9.58 1.90 12.50
C LYS A 159 -11.08 1.68 12.69
N ARG A 160 -11.86 2.77 12.77
CA ARG A 160 -13.32 2.70 12.84
C ARG A 160 -13.90 1.95 11.65
N THR A 161 -13.47 2.28 10.44
CA THR A 161 -13.93 1.60 9.22
C THR A 161 -13.61 0.10 9.24
N ILE A 162 -12.41 -0.29 9.67
CA ILE A 162 -12.03 -1.71 9.80
C ILE A 162 -12.98 -2.44 10.79
N ILE A 163 -13.26 -1.83 11.94
CA ILE A 163 -14.15 -2.39 12.95
C ILE A 163 -15.58 -2.53 12.42
N GLU A 164 -16.11 -1.50 11.76
CA GLU A 164 -17.48 -1.50 11.22
C GLU A 164 -17.65 -2.49 10.05
N VAL A 165 -16.63 -2.68 9.23
CA VAL A 165 -16.66 -3.73 8.19
C VAL A 165 -16.69 -5.13 8.80
N GLY A 166 -15.85 -5.43 9.77
CA GLY A 166 -15.97 -6.57 10.68
C GLY A 166 -15.76 -7.95 10.05
N THR A 167 -15.10 -8.09 8.89
CA THR A 167 -14.88 -9.38 8.20
C THR A 167 -13.74 -10.22 8.78
N GLY A 168 -12.84 -9.59 9.57
CA GLY A 168 -11.71 -10.23 10.21
C GLY A 168 -10.48 -10.46 9.31
N ASN A 169 -10.55 -10.05 8.03
CA ASN A 169 -9.43 -10.14 7.08
C ASN A 169 -9.06 -8.77 6.50
N LEU A 170 -9.34 -7.70 7.23
CA LEU A 170 -8.85 -6.37 6.91
C LEU A 170 -7.54 -6.10 7.63
N GLY A 171 -6.66 -5.37 6.96
CA GLY A 171 -5.40 -4.90 7.52
C GLY A 171 -5.00 -3.57 6.93
N ILE A 172 -3.80 -3.14 7.27
CA ILE A 172 -3.23 -1.86 6.84
C ILE A 172 -1.89 -2.12 6.17
N ASN A 173 -1.71 -1.53 5.01
CA ASN A 173 -0.40 -1.25 4.42
C ASN A 173 -0.03 0.18 4.83
N LEU A 174 0.80 0.30 5.84
CA LEU A 174 1.21 1.58 6.38
C LEU A 174 2.19 2.28 5.44
N ASP A 175 1.75 3.37 4.83
CA ASP A 175 2.64 4.34 4.21
C ASP A 175 2.76 5.55 5.13
N PRO A 176 3.91 5.72 5.82
CA PRO A 176 4.10 6.82 6.75
C PRO A 176 4.22 8.17 6.04
N ALA A 177 4.76 8.19 4.82
CA ALA A 177 4.87 9.42 4.06
C ALA A 177 3.49 9.94 3.65
N ASN A 178 2.59 9.08 3.17
CA ASN A 178 1.26 9.50 2.76
C ASN A 178 0.46 10.14 3.90
N LEU A 179 0.60 9.64 5.15
CA LEU A 179 0.00 10.31 6.32
C LEU A 179 0.52 11.73 6.52
N LEU A 180 1.82 11.94 6.28
CA LEU A 180 2.46 13.26 6.32
C LEU A 180 2.02 14.14 5.14
N LEU A 181 2.14 13.63 3.91
CA LEU A 181 1.84 14.36 2.68
C LEU A 181 0.41 14.89 2.64
N TYR A 182 -0.56 14.10 3.16
CA TYR A 182 -1.95 14.51 3.29
C TYR A 182 -2.24 15.27 4.59
N GLY A 183 -1.24 15.47 5.46
CA GLY A 183 -1.41 16.19 6.73
C GLY A 183 -2.38 15.51 7.70
N LYS A 184 -2.50 14.18 7.65
CA LYS A 184 -3.50 13.42 8.40
C LYS A 184 -3.05 12.95 9.77
N ALA A 185 -1.77 12.59 9.91
CA ALA A 185 -1.22 12.15 11.20
C ALA A 185 0.31 12.17 11.23
N ASN A 186 0.84 12.14 12.45
CA ASN A 186 2.19 11.66 12.72
C ASN A 186 2.19 10.13 12.58
N PRO A 187 3.08 9.52 11.76
CA PRO A 187 3.07 8.08 11.53
C PRO A 187 3.33 7.25 12.80
N CYS A 188 4.19 7.73 13.69
CA CYS A 188 4.47 7.02 14.94
C CYS A 188 3.26 7.01 15.89
N ASP A 189 2.50 8.11 15.96
CA ASP A 189 1.27 8.17 16.75
C ASP A 189 0.16 7.34 16.09
N ALA A 190 0.15 7.24 14.76
CA ALA A 190 -0.80 6.40 14.04
C ALA A 190 -0.66 4.91 14.39
N VAL A 191 0.58 4.43 14.59
CA VAL A 191 0.83 3.04 15.02
C VAL A 191 0.22 2.76 16.38
N ASP A 192 0.23 3.70 17.32
CA ASP A 192 -0.43 3.52 18.63
C ASP A 192 -1.95 3.31 18.49
N ILE A 193 -2.55 3.79 17.41
CA ILE A 193 -3.99 3.66 17.15
C ILE A 193 -4.32 2.32 16.47
N PHE A 194 -3.58 1.95 15.41
CA PHE A 194 -3.95 0.85 14.54
C PHE A 194 -2.83 -0.20 14.31
N GLY A 195 -1.73 -0.15 15.07
CA GLY A 195 -0.56 -1.02 14.86
C GLY A 195 -0.88 -2.51 14.75
N ASP A 196 -1.86 -3.01 15.51
CA ASP A 196 -2.30 -4.41 15.49
C ASP A 196 -2.90 -4.86 14.14
N TYR A 197 -3.27 -3.90 13.28
CA TYR A 197 -3.79 -4.17 11.93
C TYR A 197 -2.74 -4.07 10.84
N VAL A 198 -1.51 -3.63 11.14
CA VAL A 198 -0.46 -3.46 10.12
C VAL A 198 0.02 -4.82 9.63
N ARG A 199 -0.04 -5.03 8.33
CA ARG A 199 0.39 -6.24 7.62
C ARG A 199 1.35 -5.96 6.47
N GLY A 200 1.53 -4.71 6.10
CA GLY A 200 2.48 -4.23 5.11
C GLY A 200 2.95 -2.83 5.47
N VAL A 201 4.14 -2.47 5.03
CA VAL A 201 4.72 -1.14 5.25
C VAL A 201 5.38 -0.68 3.96
N HIS A 202 5.03 0.53 3.50
CA HIS A 202 5.82 1.25 2.52
C HIS A 202 6.91 2.05 3.24
N ALA A 203 8.14 1.74 2.94
CA ALA A 203 9.28 2.50 3.45
C ALA A 203 9.48 3.74 2.56
N LYS A 204 8.70 4.77 2.85
CA LYS A 204 8.61 6.04 2.15
C LYS A 204 8.59 7.17 3.16
N ASP A 205 9.26 8.28 2.89
CA ASP A 205 9.39 9.41 3.79
C ASP A 205 8.95 10.72 3.13
N GLY A 206 8.60 11.70 3.93
CA GLY A 206 8.11 12.98 3.43
C GLY A 206 7.88 14.02 4.51
N ASP A 207 7.47 15.19 4.08
CA ASP A 207 7.14 16.35 4.90
C ASP A 207 5.65 16.68 4.83
N TYR A 208 5.15 17.36 5.88
CA TYR A 208 3.81 17.93 5.91
C TYR A 208 3.65 19.05 4.86
N PRO A 209 2.42 19.23 4.33
CA PRO A 209 2.12 20.37 3.48
C PRO A 209 2.23 21.69 4.26
N THR A 210 2.80 22.69 3.62
CA THR A 210 2.88 24.06 4.14
C THR A 210 2.01 25.05 3.35
N ASP A 211 1.56 24.66 2.15
CA ASP A 211 0.55 25.38 1.37
C ASP A 211 -0.77 24.59 1.41
N PRO A 212 -1.91 25.23 1.74
CA PRO A 212 -3.19 24.51 1.89
C PRO A 212 -3.77 23.96 0.57
N ARG A 213 -3.17 24.26 -0.57
CA ARG A 213 -3.61 23.81 -1.90
C ARG A 213 -2.87 22.58 -2.41
N TYR A 214 -1.70 22.27 -1.84
CA TYR A 214 -0.81 21.22 -2.32
C TYR A 214 -0.53 20.20 -1.22
N LEU A 215 -0.28 18.96 -1.61
CA LEU A 215 0.23 17.93 -0.70
C LEU A 215 1.62 18.33 -0.17
N GLY A 216 2.06 17.66 0.88
CA GLY A 216 3.45 17.68 1.31
C GLY A 216 4.38 17.12 0.24
N GLU A 217 5.66 17.07 0.53
CA GLU A 217 6.70 16.69 -0.43
C GLU A 217 7.36 15.38 0.01
N GLU A 218 7.44 14.39 -0.89
CA GLU A 218 8.21 13.18 -0.67
C GLU A 218 9.70 13.49 -0.52
N LYS A 219 10.34 12.87 0.44
CA LYS A 219 11.77 12.97 0.71
C LYS A 219 12.45 11.61 0.58
N ARG A 220 13.75 11.61 0.38
CA ARG A 220 14.52 10.38 0.56
C ARG A 220 14.35 9.89 2.00
N ILE A 221 14.27 8.60 2.19
CA ILE A 221 14.11 8.00 3.53
C ILE A 221 15.17 8.51 4.52
N GLY A 222 14.73 8.94 5.68
CA GLY A 222 15.55 9.55 6.72
C GLY A 222 15.73 11.07 6.60
N ASP A 223 15.38 11.68 5.46
CA ASP A 223 15.44 13.13 5.26
C ASP A 223 14.07 13.82 5.53
N GLY A 224 13.00 13.02 5.72
CA GLY A 224 11.66 13.48 6.04
C GLY A 224 11.30 13.34 7.52
N ARG A 225 10.01 13.24 7.82
CA ARG A 225 9.46 13.28 9.18
C ARG A 225 8.82 11.98 9.64
N ALA A 226 8.96 10.87 8.91
CA ALA A 226 8.38 9.58 9.30
C ALA A 226 9.04 8.98 10.55
N ASN A 227 10.28 9.36 10.87
CA ASN A 227 11.05 8.89 12.03
C ASN A 227 11.14 7.36 12.11
N PHE A 228 11.72 6.76 11.07
CA PHE A 228 11.82 5.31 10.92
C PHE A 228 12.38 4.55 12.12
N PRO A 229 13.41 5.05 12.86
CA PRO A 229 13.90 4.35 14.06
C PRO A 229 12.80 4.15 15.13
N VAL A 230 11.99 5.17 15.37
CA VAL A 230 10.86 5.09 16.31
C VAL A 230 9.71 4.27 15.72
N LEU A 231 9.40 4.49 14.44
CA LEU A 231 8.33 3.79 13.73
C LEU A 231 8.55 2.28 13.72
N ILE A 232 9.74 1.81 13.33
CA ILE A 232 10.09 0.39 13.27
C ILE A 232 10.03 -0.24 14.67
N LYS A 233 10.54 0.46 15.69
CA LYS A 233 10.45 -0.02 17.08
C LYS A 233 8.99 -0.24 17.50
N LYS A 234 8.10 0.72 17.24
CA LYS A 234 6.67 0.60 17.56
C LYS A 234 6.00 -0.55 16.78
N LEU A 235 6.34 -0.72 15.51
CA LEU A 235 5.83 -1.83 14.69
C LEU A 235 6.24 -3.19 15.30
N ILE A 236 7.48 -3.33 15.75
CA ILE A 236 7.96 -4.54 16.44
C ILE A 236 7.18 -4.77 17.74
N GLU A 237 6.93 -3.72 18.52
CA GLU A 237 6.14 -3.79 19.77
C GLU A 237 4.70 -4.27 19.53
N HIS A 238 4.12 -3.97 18.34
CA HIS A 238 2.84 -4.50 17.86
C HIS A 238 2.94 -5.87 17.17
N GLY A 239 4.13 -6.50 17.16
CA GLY A 239 4.33 -7.84 16.59
C GLY A 239 4.45 -7.87 15.07
N TYR A 240 4.71 -6.74 14.41
CA TYR A 240 4.96 -6.70 12.98
C TYR A 240 6.35 -7.27 12.64
N ASP A 241 6.38 -8.27 11.77
CA ASP A 241 7.60 -8.93 11.27
C ASP A 241 7.63 -9.06 9.73
N GLY A 242 6.68 -8.41 9.06
CA GLY A 242 6.50 -8.46 7.60
C GLY A 242 7.55 -7.70 6.80
N SER A 243 7.24 -7.41 5.55
CA SER A 243 8.15 -6.73 4.63
C SER A 243 8.08 -5.21 4.75
N LEU A 244 9.24 -4.56 4.78
CA LEU A 244 9.40 -3.14 4.56
C LEU A 244 9.63 -2.93 3.06
N THR A 245 8.62 -2.48 2.34
CA THR A 245 8.65 -2.29 0.89
C THR A 245 9.07 -0.86 0.58
N ILE A 246 10.30 -0.68 0.09
CA ILE A 246 10.79 0.64 -0.31
C ILE A 246 9.97 1.15 -1.48
N GLU A 247 9.42 2.33 -1.31
CA GLU A 247 8.72 3.09 -2.35
C GLU A 247 9.39 4.44 -2.54
N ARG A 248 9.68 4.80 -3.79
CA ARG A 248 10.31 6.07 -4.17
C ARG A 248 9.72 6.56 -5.48
N GLU A 249 8.87 7.60 -5.41
CA GLU A 249 8.07 8.10 -6.54
C GLU A 249 8.84 9.14 -7.40
N ILE A 250 10.06 8.81 -7.77
CA ILE A 250 10.86 9.51 -8.77
C ILE A 250 11.37 8.51 -9.79
N ASP A 251 11.95 8.97 -10.89
CA ASP A 251 12.42 8.14 -11.98
C ASP A 251 13.94 8.20 -12.17
N GLY A 252 14.46 7.18 -12.88
CA GLY A 252 15.84 7.16 -13.38
C GLY A 252 16.87 6.76 -12.35
N ALA A 253 18.14 7.13 -12.63
CA ALA A 253 19.28 6.70 -11.82
C ALA A 253 19.19 7.16 -10.36
N LYS A 254 18.55 8.29 -10.10
CA LYS A 254 18.39 8.82 -8.74
C LYS A 254 17.43 7.96 -7.91
N GLN A 255 16.39 7.39 -8.53
CA GLN A 255 15.49 6.44 -7.86
C GLN A 255 16.26 5.22 -7.37
N ILE A 256 17.10 4.64 -8.23
CA ILE A 256 17.90 3.45 -7.88
C ILE A 256 18.89 3.78 -6.73
N GLU A 257 19.55 4.92 -6.81
CA GLU A 257 20.45 5.40 -5.73
C GLU A 257 19.71 5.51 -4.40
N ASP A 258 18.52 6.13 -4.41
CA ASP A 258 17.70 6.34 -3.21
C ASP A 258 17.16 5.01 -2.66
N ILE A 259 16.78 4.05 -3.52
CA ILE A 259 16.35 2.71 -3.12
C ILE A 259 17.50 1.94 -2.45
N LEU A 260 18.70 1.96 -3.01
CA LEU A 260 19.87 1.29 -2.41
C LEU A 260 20.27 1.95 -1.08
N TYR A 261 20.19 3.26 -1.01
CA TYR A 261 20.38 3.98 0.25
C TYR A 261 19.34 3.59 1.30
N ALA A 262 18.06 3.55 0.91
CA ALA A 262 16.96 3.18 1.80
C ALA A 262 17.12 1.77 2.35
N LYS A 263 17.54 0.81 1.50
CA LYS A 263 17.85 -0.55 1.94
C LYS A 263 18.87 -0.55 3.08
N LYS A 264 20.02 0.10 2.87
CA LYS A 264 21.07 0.18 3.89
C LYS A 264 20.58 0.87 5.16
N PHE A 265 19.87 1.99 5.02
CA PHE A 265 19.30 2.73 6.15
C PHE A 265 18.37 1.85 7.01
N LEU A 266 17.51 1.05 6.37
CA LEU A 266 16.61 0.13 7.06
C LEU A 266 17.36 -1.04 7.71
N GLU A 267 18.37 -1.60 7.03
CA GLU A 267 19.23 -2.66 7.58
C GLU A 267 19.93 -2.17 8.85
N ASP A 268 20.45 -0.95 8.84
CA ASP A 268 21.15 -0.37 10.00
C ASP A 268 20.19 -0.19 11.20
N ILE A 269 18.91 0.12 10.97
CA ILE A 269 17.89 0.22 12.04
C ILE A 269 17.48 -1.17 12.56
N ILE A 270 17.28 -2.15 11.67
CA ILE A 270 16.78 -3.49 12.06
C ILE A 270 17.87 -4.27 12.83
N ASN A 271 19.14 -4.08 12.50
CA ASN A 271 20.28 -4.82 13.06
C ASN A 271 20.95 -4.11 14.25
N GLY A 272 20.66 -2.84 14.49
CA GLY A 272 21.24 -2.05 15.60
C GLY A 272 20.39 -2.09 16.84
#